data_1e8114af13822f0cf210b6f499621559
#
_entry.id   1e8114af13822f0cf210b6f499621559
#
_cell.length_a   1.000
_cell.length_b   1.000
_cell.length_c   1.000
_cell.angle_alpha   90.00
_cell.angle_beta   90.00
_cell.angle_gamma   90.00
#
_symmetry.space_group_name_H-M   'P 1'
#
loop_
_entity.id
_entity.type
_entity.pdbx_description
1 polymer ?
#
loop_
_entity_poly.entity_id
_entity_poly.type
_entity_poly.pdbx_seq_one_letter_code
_entity_poly.pdbx_strand_id
1 'polypeptide(L)'
;FPRRREKLEGEITQVIERKRTTFVGVVQMQKNFAFVVPTDRRMYTDIFVPKTDCNGAEDGDKVLVRITQWTSRSPYGVIEKVLGKPGEHQTEIHAILAEYGLPSEFPQEVEQYAQQLDTTIKKEEIARRRDMRGALTFTIDPRDAKDFDDALSFQVLENGNFEIGVHIADV
;
A
#
# COMPACT_ATOMS: atom_id res chain seq x y z
N PHE A 1 -11.16 -36.30 -21.66
CA PHE A 1 -11.09 -34.93 -22.19
C PHE A 1 -11.45 -34.99 -23.69
N PRO A 2 -12.57 -34.38 -24.12
CA PRO A 2 -12.88 -34.30 -25.54
C PRO A 2 -11.86 -33.42 -26.25
N ARG A 3 -11.31 -33.91 -27.38
CA ARG A 3 -10.44 -33.14 -28.26
C ARG A 3 -11.31 -32.30 -29.20
N ARG A 4 -11.25 -30.98 -29.07
CA ARG A 4 -11.80 -30.07 -30.06
C ARG A 4 -10.66 -29.26 -30.66
N ARG A 5 -10.38 -29.46 -31.95
CA ARG A 5 -9.33 -28.76 -32.71
C ARG A 5 -7.92 -28.88 -32.09
N GLU A 6 -7.50 -30.08 -31.73
CA GLU A 6 -6.18 -30.36 -31.14
C GLU A 6 -5.85 -29.68 -29.79
N LYS A 7 -6.82 -29.02 -29.19
CA LYS A 7 -6.67 -28.45 -27.84
C LYS A 7 -7.31 -29.35 -26.78
N LEU A 8 -6.58 -29.58 -25.70
CA LEU A 8 -7.12 -30.25 -24.53
C LEU A 8 -8.03 -29.25 -23.78
N GLU A 9 -9.27 -29.64 -23.54
CA GLU A 9 -10.23 -28.89 -22.73
C GLU A 9 -10.40 -29.61 -21.39
N GLY A 10 -10.49 -28.84 -20.30
CA GLY A 10 -10.73 -29.36 -18.96
C GLY A 10 -11.95 -28.67 -18.33
N GLU A 11 -12.62 -29.39 -17.47
CA GLU A 11 -13.74 -28.89 -16.68
C GLU A 11 -13.38 -28.90 -15.19
N ILE A 12 -13.71 -27.81 -14.48
CA ILE A 12 -13.53 -27.74 -13.03
C ILE A 12 -14.68 -28.54 -12.40
N THR A 13 -14.36 -29.67 -11.79
CA THR A 13 -15.35 -30.53 -11.14
C THR A 13 -15.62 -30.14 -9.68
N GLN A 14 -14.63 -29.55 -9.01
CA GLN A 14 -14.74 -29.15 -7.62
C GLN A 14 -13.77 -28.02 -7.30
N VAL A 15 -14.23 -27.02 -6.51
CA VAL A 15 -13.38 -26.00 -5.88
C VAL A 15 -13.02 -26.50 -4.49
N ILE A 16 -11.76 -26.84 -4.27
CA ILE A 16 -11.28 -27.34 -2.97
C ILE A 16 -11.07 -26.19 -1.99
N GLU A 17 -10.42 -25.10 -2.44
CA GLU A 17 -10.11 -23.94 -1.63
C GLU A 17 -10.13 -22.68 -2.49
N ARG A 18 -10.58 -21.56 -1.93
CA ARG A 18 -10.52 -20.24 -2.54
C ARG A 18 -9.41 -19.42 -1.88
N LYS A 19 -8.35 -19.18 -2.59
CA LYS A 19 -7.21 -18.38 -2.07
C LYS A 19 -7.57 -16.93 -1.76
N ARG A 20 -8.56 -16.38 -2.45
CA ARG A 20 -8.96 -14.98 -2.30
C ARG A 20 -10.40 -14.90 -1.87
N THR A 21 -10.62 -14.27 -0.74
CA THR A 21 -11.96 -14.03 -0.17
C THR A 21 -12.28 -12.55 -0.05
N THR A 22 -11.29 -11.67 -0.22
CA THR A 22 -11.44 -10.22 -0.14
C THR A 22 -11.28 -9.58 -1.51
N PHE A 23 -12.11 -8.58 -1.80
CA PHE A 23 -12.14 -7.88 -3.08
C PHE A 23 -12.31 -6.38 -2.85
N VAL A 24 -11.66 -5.59 -3.70
CA VAL A 24 -11.96 -4.17 -3.82
C VAL A 24 -13.09 -3.99 -4.81
N GLY A 25 -14.03 -3.11 -4.51
CA GLY A 25 -15.13 -2.81 -5.39
C GLY A 25 -15.82 -1.48 -5.06
N VAL A 26 -16.80 -1.11 -5.88
CA VAL A 26 -17.60 0.10 -5.70
C VAL A 26 -19.00 -0.26 -5.24
N VAL A 27 -19.49 0.43 -4.22
CA VAL A 27 -20.80 0.20 -3.62
C VAL A 27 -21.90 0.76 -4.51
N GLN A 28 -22.91 -0.05 -4.77
CA GLN A 28 -24.19 0.35 -5.30
C GLN A 28 -25.27 0.15 -4.23
N MET A 29 -25.63 1.23 -3.56
CA MET A 29 -26.54 1.18 -2.42
C MET A 29 -27.99 1.05 -2.87
N GLN A 30 -28.72 0.16 -2.22
CA GLN A 30 -30.17 0.00 -2.34
C GLN A 30 -30.85 0.30 -0.98
N LYS A 31 -32.18 0.32 -0.95
CA LYS A 31 -32.94 0.65 0.26
C LYS A 31 -32.54 -0.20 1.47
N ASN A 32 -32.42 -1.52 1.29
CA ASN A 32 -32.22 -2.50 2.37
C ASN A 32 -30.94 -3.35 2.23
N PHE A 33 -30.15 -3.14 1.19
CA PHE A 33 -28.91 -3.88 0.90
C PHE A 33 -28.02 -3.07 -0.02
N ALA A 34 -26.84 -3.55 -0.29
CA ALA A 34 -25.95 -3.03 -1.33
C ALA A 34 -25.43 -4.16 -2.22
N PHE A 35 -25.04 -3.81 -3.44
CA PHE A 35 -24.12 -4.60 -4.22
C PHE A 35 -22.76 -3.92 -4.21
N VAL A 36 -21.70 -4.73 -4.10
CA VAL A 36 -20.34 -4.26 -4.36
C VAL A 36 -19.91 -4.82 -5.70
N VAL A 37 -19.66 -3.94 -6.65
CA VAL A 37 -19.16 -4.25 -8.00
C VAL A 37 -17.65 -4.34 -7.93
N PRO A 38 -17.07 -5.55 -8.05
CA PRO A 38 -15.63 -5.74 -7.94
C PRO A 38 -14.87 -5.03 -9.05
N THR A 39 -13.70 -4.44 -8.73
CA THR A 39 -12.77 -3.88 -9.73
C THR A 39 -11.98 -4.95 -10.46
N ASP A 40 -11.78 -6.10 -9.85
CA ASP A 40 -11.11 -7.25 -10.46
C ASP A 40 -12.02 -7.93 -11.49
N ARG A 41 -11.67 -7.82 -12.77
CA ARG A 41 -12.44 -8.41 -13.89
C ARG A 41 -12.54 -9.94 -13.84
N ARG A 42 -11.73 -10.61 -13.03
CA ARG A 42 -11.82 -12.07 -12.83
C ARG A 42 -12.99 -12.45 -11.92
N MET A 43 -13.49 -11.50 -11.15
CA MET A 43 -14.72 -11.64 -10.39
C MET A 43 -15.90 -11.20 -11.28
N TYR A 44 -16.62 -12.15 -11.81
CA TYR A 44 -17.64 -11.96 -12.87
C TYR A 44 -19.04 -11.66 -12.32
N THR A 45 -19.19 -11.52 -11.00
CA THR A 45 -20.49 -11.27 -10.36
C THR A 45 -20.36 -10.27 -9.22
N ASP A 46 -21.42 -9.48 -9.00
CA ASP A 46 -21.50 -8.54 -7.90
C ASP A 46 -21.67 -9.26 -6.56
N ILE A 47 -21.13 -8.65 -5.50
CA ILE A 47 -21.18 -9.20 -4.15
C ILE A 47 -22.35 -8.55 -3.42
N PHE A 48 -23.29 -9.36 -2.97
CA PHE A 48 -24.44 -8.92 -2.18
C PHE A 48 -24.00 -8.65 -0.74
N VAL A 49 -24.36 -7.48 -0.21
CA VAL A 49 -24.06 -7.04 1.16
C VAL A 49 -25.36 -6.61 1.85
N PRO A 50 -25.78 -7.29 2.91
CA PRO A 50 -26.91 -6.84 3.73
C PRO A 50 -26.65 -5.46 4.31
N LYS A 51 -27.70 -4.66 4.55
CA LYS A 51 -27.57 -3.29 5.09
C LYS A 51 -26.81 -3.24 6.41
N THR A 52 -26.96 -4.25 7.25
CA THR A 52 -26.24 -4.39 8.52
C THR A 52 -24.73 -4.54 8.38
N ASP A 53 -24.29 -5.04 7.23
CA ASP A 53 -22.91 -5.41 6.97
C ASP A 53 -22.20 -4.39 6.04
N CYS A 54 -22.87 -3.26 5.78
CA CYS A 54 -22.31 -2.19 4.96
C CYS A 54 -21.25 -1.32 5.68
N ASN A 55 -21.10 -1.45 6.99
CA ASN A 55 -20.07 -0.76 7.79
C ASN A 55 -19.95 0.76 7.49
N GLY A 56 -21.10 1.44 7.38
CA GLY A 56 -21.15 2.88 7.11
C GLY A 56 -20.84 3.32 5.69
N ALA A 57 -20.64 2.38 4.76
CA ALA A 57 -20.40 2.72 3.35
C ALA A 57 -21.62 3.39 2.71
N GLU A 58 -21.37 4.35 1.87
CA GLU A 58 -22.36 5.09 1.08
C GLU A 58 -22.34 4.65 -0.39
N ASP A 59 -23.35 5.10 -1.14
CA ASP A 59 -23.40 4.85 -2.57
C ASP A 59 -22.20 5.47 -3.31
N GLY A 60 -21.59 4.66 -4.18
CA GLY A 60 -20.40 5.05 -4.93
C GLY A 60 -19.08 4.97 -4.18
N ASP A 61 -19.06 4.59 -2.90
CA ASP A 61 -17.80 4.39 -2.18
C ASP A 61 -17.01 3.21 -2.73
N LYS A 62 -15.68 3.38 -2.75
CA LYS A 62 -14.74 2.29 -2.96
C LYS A 62 -14.48 1.60 -1.63
N VAL A 63 -14.63 0.29 -1.60
CA VAL A 63 -14.58 -0.50 -0.36
C VAL A 63 -13.75 -1.77 -0.52
N LEU A 64 -13.26 -2.28 0.61
CA LEU A 64 -12.78 -3.65 0.74
C LEU A 64 -13.92 -4.50 1.30
N VAL A 65 -14.35 -5.52 0.54
CA VAL A 65 -15.41 -6.45 0.91
C VAL A 65 -14.86 -7.85 1.05
N ARG A 66 -15.23 -8.53 2.12
CA ARG A 66 -14.89 -9.95 2.33
C ARG A 66 -16.13 -10.82 2.06
N ILE A 67 -15.95 -11.85 1.24
CA ILE A 67 -17.00 -12.83 0.98
C ILE A 67 -17.12 -13.77 2.17
N THR A 68 -18.32 -13.87 2.68
CA THR A 68 -18.69 -14.77 3.79
C THR A 68 -19.31 -16.07 3.30
N GLN A 69 -20.04 -16.00 2.18
CA GLN A 69 -20.68 -17.17 1.61
C GLN A 69 -20.71 -17.09 0.08
N TRP A 70 -20.32 -18.18 -0.57
CA TRP A 70 -20.44 -18.34 -2.01
C TRP A 70 -21.78 -19.02 -2.35
N THR A 71 -22.54 -18.39 -3.22
CA THR A 71 -23.80 -18.95 -3.73
C THR A 71 -23.77 -19.05 -5.25
N SER A 72 -24.73 -19.74 -5.84
CA SER A 72 -24.85 -19.90 -7.29
C SER A 72 -25.26 -18.61 -8.04
N ARG A 73 -25.83 -17.62 -7.32
CA ARG A 73 -26.28 -16.35 -7.92
C ARG A 73 -25.28 -15.24 -7.65
N SER A 74 -25.20 -14.78 -6.42
CA SER A 74 -24.27 -13.74 -5.98
C SER A 74 -23.66 -14.14 -4.65
N PRO A 75 -22.35 -14.01 -4.46
CA PRO A 75 -21.75 -14.25 -3.16
C PRO A 75 -22.24 -13.23 -2.15
N TYR A 76 -22.33 -13.64 -0.89
CA TYR A 76 -22.60 -12.74 0.23
C TYR A 76 -21.29 -12.23 0.78
N GLY A 77 -21.26 -10.95 1.14
CA GLY A 77 -20.08 -10.31 1.71
C GLY A 77 -20.41 -9.36 2.85
N VAL A 78 -19.35 -8.95 3.54
CA VAL A 78 -19.35 -7.90 4.56
C VAL A 78 -18.30 -6.86 4.15
N ILE A 79 -18.65 -5.59 4.23
CA ILE A 79 -17.66 -4.50 4.00
C ILE A 79 -16.76 -4.43 5.21
N GLU A 80 -15.47 -4.70 5.02
CA GLU A 80 -14.46 -4.62 6.08
C GLU A 80 -13.95 -3.20 6.28
N LYS A 81 -13.74 -2.47 5.16
CA LYS A 81 -13.20 -1.12 5.20
C LYS A 81 -13.76 -0.26 4.06
N VAL A 82 -14.13 0.98 4.38
CA VAL A 82 -14.38 2.02 3.39
C VAL A 82 -13.04 2.67 3.04
N LEU A 83 -12.67 2.67 1.76
CA LEU A 83 -11.38 3.18 1.28
C LEU A 83 -11.47 4.67 0.90
N GLY A 84 -12.66 5.13 0.49
CA GLY A 84 -12.94 6.51 0.09
C GLY A 84 -13.68 6.60 -1.24
N LYS A 85 -13.67 7.77 -1.85
CA LYS A 85 -14.30 7.97 -3.16
C LYS A 85 -13.38 7.55 -4.30
N PRO A 86 -13.90 6.88 -5.34
CA PRO A 86 -13.13 6.55 -6.54
C PRO A 86 -12.49 7.78 -7.17
N GLY A 87 -11.24 7.65 -7.61
CA GLY A 87 -10.47 8.72 -8.26
C GLY A 87 -9.68 9.61 -7.30
N GLU A 88 -9.90 9.53 -6.00
CA GLU A 88 -9.04 10.18 -5.01
C GLU A 88 -7.72 9.41 -4.89
N HIS A 89 -6.60 10.14 -4.91
CA HIS A 89 -5.27 9.53 -4.92
C HIS A 89 -5.05 8.53 -3.77
N GLN A 90 -5.39 8.90 -2.55
CA GLN A 90 -5.25 8.04 -1.38
C GLN A 90 -6.15 6.79 -1.47
N THR A 91 -7.38 6.96 -1.95
CA THR A 91 -8.32 5.86 -2.15
C THR A 91 -7.78 4.84 -3.15
N GLU A 92 -7.20 5.32 -4.27
CA GLU A 92 -6.63 4.43 -5.28
C GLU A 92 -5.39 3.68 -4.75
N ILE A 93 -4.52 4.34 -3.99
CA ILE A 93 -3.36 3.69 -3.36
C ILE A 93 -3.82 2.62 -2.36
N HIS A 94 -4.76 2.96 -1.46
CA HIS A 94 -5.29 1.99 -0.49
C HIS A 94 -5.99 0.82 -1.17
N ALA A 95 -6.67 1.06 -2.29
CA ALA A 95 -7.30 0.01 -3.09
C ALA A 95 -6.27 -0.96 -3.67
N ILE A 96 -5.16 -0.44 -4.21
CA ILE A 96 -4.06 -1.26 -4.72
C ILE A 96 -3.45 -2.09 -3.58
N LEU A 97 -3.12 -1.47 -2.44
CA LEU A 97 -2.56 -2.18 -1.30
C LEU A 97 -3.49 -3.31 -0.85
N ALA A 98 -4.80 -3.02 -0.69
CA ALA A 98 -5.80 -4.00 -0.30
C ALA A 98 -5.95 -5.13 -1.34
N GLU A 99 -5.87 -4.82 -2.63
CA GLU A 99 -5.94 -5.80 -3.70
C GLU A 99 -4.79 -6.81 -3.66
N TYR A 100 -3.60 -6.37 -3.26
CA TYR A 100 -2.43 -7.23 -3.10
C TYR A 100 -2.27 -7.80 -1.68
N GLY A 101 -3.21 -7.52 -0.78
CA GLY A 101 -3.16 -7.99 0.60
C GLY A 101 -2.07 -7.31 1.42
N LEU A 102 -1.63 -6.13 1.02
CA LEU A 102 -0.65 -5.33 1.74
C LEU A 102 -1.35 -4.46 2.79
N PRO A 103 -0.76 -4.30 3.98
CA PRO A 103 -1.31 -3.42 5.01
C PRO A 103 -1.25 -1.95 4.55
N SER A 104 -2.31 -1.21 4.81
CA SER A 104 -2.39 0.24 4.54
C SER A 104 -2.08 1.09 5.78
N GLU A 105 -1.89 0.47 6.91
CA GLU A 105 -1.64 1.10 8.22
C GLU A 105 -0.62 0.28 8.99
N PHE A 106 0.16 0.95 9.84
CA PHE A 106 1.03 0.25 10.77
C PHE A 106 0.22 -0.32 11.95
N PRO A 107 0.68 -1.40 12.60
CA PRO A 107 0.09 -1.84 13.86
C PRO A 107 0.07 -0.71 14.89
N GLN A 108 -1.02 -0.60 15.66
CA GLN A 108 -1.21 0.47 16.62
C GLN A 108 -0.05 0.60 17.64
N GLU A 109 0.52 -0.52 18.07
CA GLU A 109 1.66 -0.57 18.98
C GLU A 109 2.92 0.05 18.37
N VAL A 110 3.13 -0.11 17.05
CA VAL A 110 4.26 0.49 16.31
C VAL A 110 4.08 2.01 16.22
N GLU A 111 2.87 2.47 15.90
CA GLU A 111 2.57 3.91 15.86
C GLU A 111 2.72 4.58 17.24
N GLN A 112 2.22 3.93 18.29
CA GLN A 112 2.37 4.41 19.65
C GLN A 112 3.84 4.49 20.08
N TYR A 113 4.64 3.49 19.72
CA TYR A 113 6.07 3.51 20.00
C TYR A 113 6.77 4.63 19.22
N ALA A 114 6.47 4.80 17.95
CA ALA A 114 7.05 5.86 17.11
C ALA A 114 6.73 7.27 17.65
N GLN A 115 5.51 7.48 18.16
CA GLN A 115 5.11 8.76 18.79
C GLN A 115 5.86 9.08 20.10
N GLN A 116 6.42 8.07 20.75
CA GLN A 116 7.20 8.25 22.00
C GLN A 116 8.68 8.52 21.75
N LEU A 117 9.15 8.35 20.51
CA LEU A 117 10.55 8.59 20.17
C LEU A 117 10.86 10.10 20.24
N ASP A 118 11.94 10.41 20.95
CA ASP A 118 12.47 11.77 20.97
C ASP A 118 13.18 12.06 19.65
N THR A 119 12.59 12.94 18.83
CA THR A 119 13.13 13.35 17.53
C THR A 119 14.13 14.49 17.62
N THR A 120 14.43 14.99 18.83
CA THR A 120 15.38 16.07 19.02
C THR A 120 16.82 15.58 19.00
N ILE A 121 17.67 16.23 18.22
CA ILE A 121 19.13 15.95 18.24
C ILE A 121 19.71 16.62 19.48
N LYS A 122 20.19 15.79 20.43
CA LYS A 122 20.74 16.26 21.70
C LYS A 122 22.09 16.97 21.49
N LYS A 123 22.37 17.95 22.36
CA LYS A 123 23.64 18.70 22.28
C LYS A 123 24.86 17.81 22.46
N GLU A 124 24.76 16.78 23.28
CA GLU A 124 25.81 15.78 23.49
C GLU A 124 26.13 15.00 22.21
N GLU A 125 25.09 14.68 21.43
CA GLU A 125 25.25 14.01 20.14
C GLU A 125 25.93 14.92 19.11
N ILE A 126 25.53 16.20 19.05
CA ILE A 126 26.18 17.20 18.19
C ILE A 126 27.67 17.35 18.56
N ALA A 127 27.97 17.45 19.86
CA ALA A 127 29.34 17.61 20.35
C ALA A 127 30.27 16.42 20.06
N ARG A 128 29.68 15.23 19.90
CA ARG A 128 30.41 13.99 19.61
C ARG A 128 30.71 13.84 18.10
N ARG A 129 29.97 14.54 17.23
CA ARG A 129 30.12 14.45 15.79
C ARG A 129 31.10 15.50 15.24
N ARG A 130 31.76 15.20 14.13
CA ARG A 130 32.57 16.17 13.40
C ARG A 130 31.67 17.16 12.69
N ASP A 131 31.91 18.45 12.87
CA ASP A 131 31.17 19.50 12.19
C ASP A 131 31.70 19.67 10.76
N MET A 132 30.91 19.31 9.77
CA MET A 132 31.24 19.39 8.34
C MET A 132 30.55 20.59 7.64
N ARG A 133 29.85 21.47 8.39
CA ARG A 133 29.07 22.58 7.80
C ARG A 133 29.97 23.63 7.08
N GLY A 134 31.24 23.67 7.40
CA GLY A 134 32.21 24.52 6.72
C GLY A 134 32.95 23.88 5.54
N ALA A 135 32.78 22.59 5.31
CA ALA A 135 33.42 21.89 4.21
C ALA A 135 32.61 22.01 2.92
N LEU A 136 33.30 22.17 1.77
CA LEU A 136 32.64 22.08 0.46
C LEU A 136 32.06 20.68 0.31
N THR A 137 30.74 20.60 0.26
CA THR A 137 29.99 19.34 0.15
C THR A 137 29.01 19.44 -1.02
N PHE A 138 28.91 18.36 -1.82
CA PHE A 138 28.08 18.32 -3.01
C PHE A 138 27.57 16.90 -3.26
N THR A 139 26.46 16.79 -4.00
CA THR A 139 25.89 15.51 -4.48
C THR A 139 26.04 15.43 -5.99
N ILE A 140 26.02 14.22 -6.55
CA ILE A 140 26.07 13.96 -7.99
C ILE A 140 24.91 13.01 -8.34
N ASP A 141 23.76 13.60 -8.61
CA ASP A 141 22.51 12.89 -8.80
C ASP A 141 21.94 13.10 -10.20
N PRO A 142 21.05 12.20 -10.68
CA PRO A 142 20.27 12.44 -11.88
C PRO A 142 19.45 13.74 -11.77
N ARG A 143 19.18 14.39 -12.91
CA ARG A 143 18.46 15.67 -12.94
C ARG A 143 17.07 15.65 -12.29
N ASP A 144 16.44 14.49 -12.28
CA ASP A 144 15.09 14.23 -11.73
C ASP A 144 15.11 13.57 -10.35
N ALA A 145 16.29 13.46 -9.72
CA ALA A 145 16.40 12.95 -8.36
C ALA A 145 15.61 13.82 -7.38
N LYS A 146 14.91 13.17 -6.46
CA LYS A 146 14.12 13.82 -5.40
C LYS A 146 14.73 13.63 -4.03
N ASP A 147 15.58 12.62 -3.88
CA ASP A 147 16.25 12.24 -2.64
C ASP A 147 17.76 12.35 -2.86
N PHE A 148 18.46 12.95 -1.89
CA PHE A 148 19.91 13.17 -1.92
C PHE A 148 20.50 12.46 -0.70
N ASP A 149 20.66 11.13 -0.81
CA ASP A 149 21.03 10.27 0.32
C ASP A 149 22.55 10.22 0.54
N ASP A 150 23.34 10.50 -0.50
CA ASP A 150 24.80 10.48 -0.45
C ASP A 150 25.41 11.80 -0.93
N ALA A 151 26.55 12.13 -0.35
CA ALA A 151 27.29 13.33 -0.72
C ALA A 151 28.81 13.09 -0.64
N LEU A 152 29.53 13.91 -1.38
CA LEU A 152 30.98 13.97 -1.31
C LEU A 152 31.41 15.33 -0.72
N SER A 153 32.44 15.32 0.11
CA SER A 153 33.12 16.54 0.50
C SER A 153 34.56 16.54 0.06
N PHE A 154 35.08 17.76 -0.14
CA PHE A 154 36.44 17.98 -0.58
C PHE A 154 37.10 19.12 0.21
N GLN A 155 38.30 18.88 0.68
CA GLN A 155 39.10 19.86 1.39
C GLN A 155 40.57 19.70 1.06
N VAL A 156 41.28 20.84 0.84
CA VAL A 156 42.73 20.88 0.73
C VAL A 156 43.31 21.08 2.13
N LEU A 157 44.21 20.21 2.55
CA LEU A 157 44.88 20.30 3.84
C LEU A 157 46.11 21.20 3.79
N GLU A 158 46.56 21.72 4.94
CA GLU A 158 47.71 22.61 5.06
C GLU A 158 49.02 22.01 4.49
N ASN A 159 49.15 20.68 4.54
CA ASN A 159 50.30 19.96 3.99
C ASN A 159 50.24 19.75 2.47
N GLY A 160 49.23 20.31 1.78
CA GLY A 160 49.00 20.17 0.35
C GLY A 160 48.29 18.88 -0.08
N ASN A 161 47.93 18.01 0.85
CA ASN A 161 47.11 16.83 0.58
C ASN A 161 45.63 17.17 0.47
N PHE A 162 44.86 16.22 -0.06
CA PHE A 162 43.41 16.34 -0.16
C PHE A 162 42.71 15.42 0.86
N GLU A 163 41.71 15.95 1.50
CA GLU A 163 40.75 15.12 2.26
C GLU A 163 39.46 15.01 1.44
N ILE A 164 39.03 13.79 1.20
CA ILE A 164 37.77 13.49 0.53
C ILE A 164 36.89 12.76 1.51
N GLY A 165 35.69 13.28 1.75
CA GLY A 165 34.67 12.64 2.56
C GLY A 165 33.61 11.99 1.68
N VAL A 166 33.15 10.80 2.07
CA VAL A 166 31.98 10.14 1.52
C VAL A 166 30.95 10.10 2.64
N HIS A 167 29.81 10.72 2.41
CA HIS A 167 28.74 10.88 3.39
C HIS A 167 27.53 10.09 2.95
N ILE A 168 27.08 9.19 3.81
CA ILE A 168 25.88 8.38 3.58
C ILE A 168 24.86 8.76 4.64
N ALA A 169 23.57 8.84 4.26
CA ALA A 169 22.49 9.13 5.20
C ALA A 169 22.45 8.08 6.32
N ASP A 170 22.33 8.56 7.55
CA ASP A 170 22.25 7.77 8.77
C ASP A 170 20.76 7.76 9.21
N VAL A 171 20.00 6.74 8.81
CA VAL A 171 18.57 6.58 9.06
C VAL A 171 18.27 5.60 10.18
#